data_bbe524257af30d92f3559f08ab6c289e
#
_entry.id   bbe524257af30d92f3559f08ab6c289e
#
_cell.length_a   1.000
_cell.length_b   1.000
_cell.length_c   1.000
_cell.angle_alpha   90.00
_cell.angle_beta   90.00
_cell.angle_gamma   90.00
#
_symmetry.space_group_name_H-M   'P 1'
#
loop_
_entity.id
_entity.type
_entity.pdbx_description
1 polymer ?
#
loop_
_entity_poly.entity_id
_entity_poly.type
_entity_poly.pdbx_seq_one_letter_code
_entity_poly.pdbx_strand_id
1 'polypeptide(L)'
;NTFVFEGKILLKDFCRVLGIDTDAFDEVRGDSESLGGLLLELFARLPQTGEKTAYQSWSFTILSADTKKIRKVKVSSEVGSQRSEAKSE
;
A
#
# COMPACT_ATOMS: atom_id res chain seq x y z
N ASN A 1 7.45 1.49 -12.06
CA ASN A 1 7.69 1.23 -10.65
C ASN A 1 6.47 0.66 -9.96
N THR A 2 6.11 -0.53 -10.37
CA THR A 2 4.97 -1.24 -9.81
C THR A 2 5.45 -2.55 -9.21
N PHE A 3 4.94 -2.85 -8.01
CA PHE A 3 5.31 -4.05 -7.27
C PHE A 3 4.05 -4.79 -6.89
N VAL A 4 4.16 -6.11 -6.75
CA VAL A 4 3.07 -6.92 -6.21
C VAL A 4 3.58 -7.59 -4.94
N PHE A 5 2.84 -7.45 -3.85
CA PHE A 5 3.20 -8.03 -2.57
C PHE A 5 2.08 -8.89 -2.04
N GLU A 6 2.43 -9.85 -1.20
CA GLU A 6 1.43 -10.56 -0.41
C GLU A 6 1.06 -9.72 0.80
N GLY A 7 -0.20 -9.81 1.21
CA GLY A 7 -0.66 -9.04 2.36
C GLY A 7 0.04 -9.41 3.66
N LYS A 8 0.61 -10.60 3.75
CA LYS A 8 1.31 -11.06 4.95
C LYS A 8 2.71 -10.51 5.12
N ILE A 9 3.25 -9.81 4.10
CA ILE A 9 4.60 -9.27 4.22
C ILE A 9 4.65 -8.27 5.38
N LEU A 10 5.74 -8.30 6.14
CA LEU A 10 5.91 -7.35 7.24
C LEU A 10 6.19 -5.97 6.68
N LEU A 11 5.67 -4.94 7.36
CA LEU A 11 5.84 -3.57 6.89
C LEU A 11 7.29 -3.17 6.78
N LYS A 12 8.14 -3.62 7.72
CA LYS A 12 9.55 -3.28 7.62
C LYS A 12 10.21 -3.88 6.40
N ASP A 13 9.83 -5.11 6.02
CA ASP A 13 10.36 -5.73 4.81
C ASP A 13 9.81 -5.03 3.57
N PHE A 14 8.53 -4.69 3.58
CA PHE A 14 7.89 -3.94 2.52
C PHE A 14 8.63 -2.62 2.28
N CYS A 15 8.90 -1.88 3.35
CA CYS A 15 9.61 -0.61 3.23
C CYS A 15 11.03 -0.79 2.68
N ARG A 16 11.70 -1.86 3.07
CA ARG A 16 13.04 -2.13 2.55
C ARG A 16 13.04 -2.39 1.06
N VAL A 17 12.06 -3.15 0.57
CA VAL A 17 11.94 -3.41 -0.86
C VAL A 17 11.71 -2.12 -1.62
N LEU A 18 10.90 -1.22 -1.07
CA LEU A 18 10.61 0.06 -1.70
C LEU A 18 11.74 1.07 -1.54
N GLY A 19 12.68 0.81 -0.62
CA GLY A 19 13.77 1.75 -0.37
C GLY A 19 13.35 2.96 0.44
N ILE A 20 12.35 2.82 1.29
CA ILE A 20 11.86 3.92 2.13
C ILE A 20 12.07 3.58 3.60
N ASP A 21 11.90 4.56 4.46
CA ASP A 21 12.09 4.38 5.90
C ASP A 21 11.08 3.39 6.45
N THR A 22 11.52 2.57 7.42
CA THR A 22 10.63 1.56 8.00
C THR A 22 9.54 2.17 8.86
N ASP A 23 9.63 3.45 9.19
CA ASP A 23 8.60 4.16 9.95
C ASP A 23 7.68 5.00 9.07
N ALA A 24 7.76 4.83 7.74
CA ALA A 24 7.01 5.66 6.80
C ALA A 24 5.50 5.58 7.01
N PHE A 25 5.00 4.47 7.54
CA PHE A 25 3.57 4.25 7.73
C PHE A 25 3.16 4.24 9.21
N ASP A 26 4.06 4.63 10.10
CA ASP A 26 3.79 4.52 11.54
C ASP A 26 2.55 5.30 11.98
N GLU A 27 2.25 6.40 11.34
CA GLU A 27 1.11 7.22 11.72
C GLU A 27 -0.24 6.59 11.35
N VAL A 28 -0.25 5.66 10.42
CA VAL A 28 -1.50 5.13 9.88
C VAL A 28 -1.66 3.62 10.08
N ARG A 29 -0.60 2.92 10.48
CA ARG A 29 -0.68 1.45 10.59
C ARG A 29 -1.33 0.96 11.87
N GLY A 30 -1.54 1.83 12.85
CA GLY A 30 -2.06 1.41 14.15
C GLY A 30 -1.13 0.37 14.76
N ASP A 31 -1.69 -0.76 15.18
CA ASP A 31 -0.90 -1.86 15.74
C ASP A 31 -0.50 -2.88 14.68
N SER A 32 -0.77 -2.61 13.43
CA SER A 32 -0.50 -3.57 12.36
C SER A 32 0.99 -3.63 12.04
N GLU A 33 1.47 -4.84 11.78
CA GLU A 33 2.86 -5.05 11.41
C GLU A 33 3.01 -5.56 9.99
N SER A 34 1.89 -5.80 9.30
CA SER A 34 1.88 -6.32 7.94
C SER A 34 1.25 -5.34 6.98
N LEU A 35 1.56 -5.51 5.68
CA LEU A 35 0.96 -4.68 4.65
C LEU A 35 -0.56 -4.82 4.62
N GLY A 36 -1.07 -6.04 4.73
CA GLY A 36 -2.51 -6.24 4.77
C GLY A 36 -3.16 -5.52 5.94
N GLY A 37 -2.54 -5.58 7.12
CA GLY A 37 -3.04 -4.86 8.28
C GLY A 37 -3.02 -3.36 8.09
N LEU A 38 -1.95 -2.83 7.49
CA LEU A 38 -1.89 -1.41 7.17
C LEU A 38 -3.07 -1.00 6.28
N LEU A 39 -3.36 -1.81 5.27
CA LEU A 39 -4.45 -1.48 4.35
C LEU A 39 -5.80 -1.54 5.02
N LEU A 40 -5.99 -2.45 5.98
CA LEU A 40 -7.22 -2.46 6.77
C LEU A 40 -7.39 -1.16 7.54
N GLU A 41 -6.30 -0.60 8.06
CA GLU A 41 -6.36 0.69 8.72
C GLU A 41 -6.68 1.82 7.75
N LEU A 42 -6.05 1.81 6.58
CA LEU A 42 -6.27 2.86 5.59
C LEU A 42 -7.68 2.85 5.03
N PHE A 43 -8.23 1.67 4.79
CA PHE A 43 -9.60 1.55 4.29
C PHE A 43 -10.64 1.65 5.40
N ALA A 44 -10.23 1.44 6.66
CA ALA A 44 -11.11 1.37 7.82
C ALA A 44 -12.14 0.23 7.71
N ARG A 45 -11.86 -0.76 6.86
CA ARG A 45 -12.68 -1.95 6.68
C ARG A 45 -11.89 -2.92 5.81
N LEU A 46 -12.41 -4.14 5.65
CA LEU A 46 -11.81 -5.09 4.73
C LEU A 46 -12.22 -4.71 3.30
N PRO A 47 -11.26 -4.30 2.46
CA PRO A 47 -11.58 -3.92 1.09
C PRO A 47 -11.84 -5.15 0.22
N GLN A 48 -12.49 -4.92 -0.91
CA GLN A 48 -12.73 -5.96 -1.89
C GLN A 48 -11.70 -5.87 -3.01
N THR A 49 -11.58 -6.96 -3.76
CA THR A 49 -10.70 -6.99 -4.93
C THR A 49 -11.04 -5.83 -5.87
N GLY A 50 -10.02 -5.12 -6.31
CA GLY A 50 -10.18 -3.99 -7.21
C GLY A 50 -10.26 -2.64 -6.53
N GLU A 51 -10.44 -2.60 -5.21
CA GLU A 51 -10.47 -1.33 -4.50
C GLU A 51 -9.06 -0.75 -4.42
N LYS A 52 -8.99 0.58 -4.37
CA LYS A 52 -7.73 1.31 -4.35
C LYS A 52 -7.71 2.32 -3.23
N THR A 53 -6.53 2.58 -2.72
CA THR A 53 -6.31 3.70 -1.81
C THR A 53 -4.90 4.22 -2.04
N ALA A 54 -4.58 5.34 -1.46
CA ALA A 54 -3.26 5.94 -1.59
C ALA A 54 -2.83 6.52 -0.25
N TYR A 55 -1.54 6.54 -0.04
CA TYR A 55 -0.94 7.19 1.12
C TYR A 55 0.39 7.79 0.69
N GLN A 56 0.54 9.08 0.90
CA GLN A 56 1.71 9.83 0.43
C GLN A 56 1.86 9.63 -1.08
N SER A 57 3.01 9.19 -1.54
CA SER A 57 3.26 9.01 -2.97
C SER A 57 2.98 7.59 -3.46
N TRP A 58 2.35 6.77 -2.63
CA TRP A 58 2.15 5.36 -2.96
C TRP A 58 0.68 5.07 -3.19
N SER A 59 0.41 4.29 -4.22
CA SER A 59 -0.94 3.86 -4.57
C SER A 59 -1.05 2.36 -4.36
N PHE A 60 -2.13 1.93 -3.72
CA PHE A 60 -2.35 0.52 -3.39
C PHE A 60 -3.62 0.03 -4.04
N THR A 61 -3.53 -1.07 -4.78
CA THR A 61 -4.69 -1.70 -5.42
C THR A 61 -4.83 -3.11 -4.88
N ILE A 62 -6.02 -3.47 -4.45
CA ILE A 62 -6.27 -4.80 -3.92
C ILE A 62 -6.44 -5.77 -5.10
N LEU A 63 -5.47 -6.67 -5.25
CA LEU A 63 -5.53 -7.66 -6.31
C LEU A 63 -6.32 -8.89 -5.90
N SER A 64 -6.26 -9.25 -4.62
CA SER A 64 -6.95 -10.42 -4.14
C SER A 64 -7.21 -10.25 -2.64
N ALA A 65 -8.44 -10.54 -2.23
CA ALA A 65 -8.82 -10.50 -0.82
C ALA A 65 -9.87 -11.57 -0.58
N ASP A 66 -9.87 -12.16 0.63
CA ASP A 66 -10.92 -13.10 1.00
C ASP A 66 -11.78 -12.46 2.10
N THR A 67 -12.61 -13.26 2.76
CA THR A 67 -13.56 -12.74 3.75
C THR A 67 -12.90 -12.28 5.04
N LYS A 68 -11.60 -12.56 5.23
CA LYS A 68 -10.93 -12.27 6.48
C LYS A 68 -9.68 -11.42 6.32
N LYS A 69 -9.05 -11.45 5.15
CA LYS A 69 -7.76 -10.77 4.99
C LYS A 69 -7.48 -10.43 3.54
N ILE A 70 -6.55 -9.51 3.37
CA ILE A 70 -6.04 -9.12 2.07
C ILE A 70 -4.94 -10.09 1.70
N ARG A 71 -4.99 -10.64 0.50
CA ARG A 71 -4.04 -11.64 0.04
C ARG A 71 -2.93 -11.05 -0.79
N LYS A 72 -3.28 -10.22 -1.79
CA LYS A 72 -2.29 -9.64 -2.69
C LYS A 72 -2.62 -8.20 -2.96
N VAL A 73 -1.59 -7.39 -3.07
CA VAL A 73 -1.71 -5.95 -3.25
C VAL A 73 -0.73 -5.51 -4.33
N LYS A 74 -1.20 -4.69 -5.25
CA LYS A 74 -0.34 -4.01 -6.20
C LYS A 74 0.00 -2.64 -5.64
N VAL A 75 1.29 -2.33 -5.60
CA VAL A 75 1.79 -1.07 -5.06
C VAL A 75 2.53 -0.35 -6.17
N SER A 76 2.19 0.90 -6.41
CA SER A 76 2.89 1.70 -7.39
C SER A 76 3.23 3.07 -6.82
N SER A 77 4.32 3.63 -7.32
CA SER A 77 4.74 4.97 -6.94
C SER A 77 4.09 5.96 -7.89
N GLU A 78 3.48 6.99 -7.32
CA GLU A 78 2.89 8.05 -8.13
C GLU A 78 3.87 9.18 -8.41
N VAL A 79 5.06 9.12 -7.80
CA VAL A 79 6.05 10.17 -7.98
C VAL A 79 6.51 10.27 -9.42
N GLY A 80 6.62 9.17 -10.11
CA GLY A 80 7.08 9.17 -11.50
C GLY A 80 6.08 9.64 -12.51
N SER A 81 4.89 9.85 -12.14
CA SER A 81 3.87 10.22 -13.09
C SER A 81 3.61 11.69 -13.14
N GLN A 82 4.29 12.59 -12.93
CA GLN A 82 3.98 13.88 -12.99
C GLN A 82 4.47 14.84 -13.44
N ARG A 83 4.58 14.33 -13.44
CA ARG A 83 4.63 15.11 -13.87
C ARG A 83 4.17 15.74 -14.23
N SER A 84 4.17 15.53 -14.06
CA SER A 84 3.74 16.02 -14.38
C SER A 84 3.29 16.66 -14.36
N GLU A 85 3.47 16.43 -14.42
CA GLU A 85 2.98 16.92 -14.52
C GLU A 85 2.45 17.45 -14.40
N ALA A 86 2.58 17.27 -14.41
CA ALA A 86 2.05 17.69 -14.43
C ALA A 86 1.58 18.30 -14.27
N LYS A 87 1.70 18.33 -14.31
CA LYS A 87 1.26 18.91 -14.30
C LYS A 87 0.80 19.46 -14.33
N SER A 88 0.97 19.12 -14.44
CA SER A 88 0.59 19.58 -14.62
C SER A 88 0.19 20.21 -14.69
N GLU A 89 0.45 19.94 -14.84
CA GLU A 89 0.15 20.42 -15.06
C GLU A 89 -0.09 21.02 -15.19
#